data_8ad8714e53da36031b1cde23bd305b47
#
_entry.id   8ad8714e53da36031b1cde23bd305b47
#
_cell.length_a   1.000
_cell.length_b   1.000
_cell.length_c   1.000
_cell.angle_alpha   90.00
_cell.angle_beta   90.00
_cell.angle_gamma   90.00
#
_symmetry.space_group_name_H-M   'P 1'
#
loop_
_entity.id
_entity.type
_entity.pdbx_description
1 polymer ?
#
loop_
_entity_poly.entity_id
_entity_poly.type
_entity_poly.pdbx_seq_one_letter_code
_entity_poly.pdbx_strand_id
1 'polypeptide(L)'
;MFRFKTIMFLVVVVALALTACAPASQPTSAPQQPAAPAATQASAPAAPAATQAPVTAAPAAAGGKWCSKVHIVFFPGGPQGGVFAVNVYNGAVQATADLGPKVDYEWSNWDPQTMIQQFQEAAATKPDGIAVMGHPGDQSFDSLIDAAEAQGIIVTSQNTPLPQAQAKYSANGFGYVGAQLYDAGFALGTEAVKESGVKPGDRAMVWGLKSQPTRGQRTQGAIDALTKAGLTVDYIEIDSATNADPTQGTATFTGYVSSHPDVKLIVTDHGGLTATVGTYLQAASKKPGDIFMAGFDMSPATVDAIKSGYENLVIDQQEWLQGYLPILQICLTKVYGFSGLDINTGAGFVNKTNVDFIAPLAAENIR
;
A
#
# COMPACT_ATOMS: atom_id res chain seq x y z
N MET A 1 15.59 -22.31 -62.42
CA MET A 1 15.93 -23.73 -62.62
C MET A 1 15.31 -24.53 -61.49
N PHE A 2 14.38 -25.43 -61.88
CA PHE A 2 13.80 -26.58 -61.18
C PHE A 2 13.11 -26.32 -59.83
N ARG A 3 11.77 -26.34 -59.71
CA ARG A 3 10.67 -27.28 -60.00
C ARG A 3 10.54 -28.43 -58.98
N PHE A 4 9.27 -28.50 -58.44
CA PHE A 4 8.43 -29.69 -58.21
C PHE A 4 8.51 -30.30 -56.77
N LYS A 5 7.42 -30.77 -56.11
CA LYS A 5 5.98 -31.12 -56.37
C LYS A 5 5.32 -31.31 -54.99
N THR A 6 4.19 -30.79 -54.72
CA THR A 6 2.80 -31.30 -54.69
C THR A 6 2.61 -32.82 -54.44
N ILE A 7 1.78 -33.20 -53.46
CA ILE A 7 0.78 -34.28 -53.36
C ILE A 7 0.13 -34.14 -51.97
N MET A 8 -1.03 -33.68 -51.68
CA MET A 8 -2.43 -34.08 -51.91
C MET A 8 -2.76 -35.52 -51.51
N PHE A 9 -3.49 -35.74 -50.39
CA PHE A 9 -4.49 -36.78 -50.28
C PHE A 9 -5.69 -36.37 -49.42
N LEU A 10 -6.80 -36.35 -50.09
CA LEU A 10 -8.17 -36.14 -49.66
C LEU A 10 -8.77 -37.52 -49.35
N VAL A 11 -9.45 -37.72 -48.21
CA VAL A 11 -10.47 -38.75 -48.09
C VAL A 11 -11.68 -38.22 -47.33
N VAL A 12 -12.76 -38.13 -48.08
CA VAL A 12 -14.13 -37.87 -47.68
C VAL A 12 -14.76 -39.21 -47.28
N VAL A 13 -15.53 -39.30 -46.20
CA VAL A 13 -16.66 -40.23 -46.08
C VAL A 13 -17.81 -39.56 -45.35
N VAL A 14 -18.92 -39.50 -46.07
CA VAL A 14 -20.27 -39.09 -45.70
C VAL A 14 -21.05 -40.34 -45.24
N ALA A 15 -21.87 -40.23 -44.18
CA ALA A 15 -23.09 -41.02 -43.98
C ALA A 15 -23.96 -40.36 -42.89
N LEU A 16 -24.96 -39.66 -43.27
CA LEU A 16 -26.39 -39.95 -43.31
C LEU A 16 -27.10 -40.01 -41.94
N ALA A 17 -28.00 -39.09 -41.83
CA ALA A 17 -29.03 -38.91 -40.81
C ALA A 17 -30.08 -40.04 -40.79
N LEU A 18 -30.59 -40.37 -39.62
CA LEU A 18 -31.95 -40.89 -39.43
C LEU A 18 -32.52 -40.38 -38.12
N THR A 19 -33.59 -39.64 -38.24
CA THR A 19 -34.51 -39.18 -37.22
C THR A 19 -35.31 -40.33 -36.60
N ALA A 20 -35.44 -40.37 -35.27
CA ALA A 20 -36.55 -41.06 -34.62
C ALA A 20 -36.93 -40.30 -33.34
N CYS A 21 -38.15 -39.78 -33.34
CA CYS A 21 -38.86 -39.32 -32.16
C CYS A 21 -39.21 -40.49 -31.27
N ALA A 22 -38.96 -40.41 -29.96
CA ALA A 22 -39.60 -41.23 -28.93
C ALA A 22 -39.83 -40.42 -27.65
N PRO A 23 -40.89 -40.66 -26.88
CA PRO A 23 -41.45 -39.77 -25.90
C PRO A 23 -40.70 -39.76 -24.57
N ALA A 24 -40.82 -38.64 -23.84
CA ALA A 24 -40.27 -38.42 -22.53
C ALA A 24 -40.81 -39.46 -21.52
N SER A 25 -39.91 -40.26 -20.97
CA SER A 25 -40.18 -41.08 -19.80
C SER A 25 -39.88 -40.33 -18.51
N GLN A 26 -40.86 -40.30 -17.62
CA GLN A 26 -40.74 -39.74 -16.26
C GLN A 26 -39.63 -40.46 -15.46
N PRO A 27 -38.95 -39.76 -14.56
CA PRO A 27 -38.00 -40.39 -13.67
C PRO A 27 -38.72 -41.27 -12.64
N THR A 28 -38.45 -42.57 -12.72
CA THR A 28 -38.83 -43.55 -11.70
C THR A 28 -38.08 -43.27 -10.42
N SER A 29 -38.83 -43.09 -9.32
CA SER A 29 -38.28 -42.95 -7.98
C SER A 29 -37.42 -44.19 -7.62
N ALA A 30 -36.20 -43.95 -7.17
CA ALA A 30 -35.32 -44.97 -6.61
C ALA A 30 -35.94 -45.58 -5.31
N PRO A 31 -35.72 -46.86 -5.06
CA PRO A 31 -36.21 -47.48 -3.82
C PRO A 31 -35.56 -46.88 -2.60
N GLN A 32 -36.37 -46.50 -1.61
CA GLN A 32 -35.90 -46.10 -0.28
C GLN A 32 -35.17 -47.26 0.39
N GLN A 33 -33.91 -47.03 0.70
CA GLN A 33 -33.12 -47.94 1.54
C GLN A 33 -33.67 -47.86 3.00
N PRO A 34 -33.81 -48.98 3.68
CA PRO A 34 -34.32 -48.97 5.08
C PRO A 34 -33.40 -48.18 6.01
N ALA A 35 -33.98 -47.33 6.83
CA ALA A 35 -33.28 -46.55 7.85
C ALA A 35 -32.51 -47.48 8.79
N ALA A 36 -31.22 -47.24 8.94
CA ALA A 36 -30.40 -47.89 9.96
C ALA A 36 -30.88 -47.44 11.37
N PRO A 37 -30.81 -48.28 12.38
CA PRO A 37 -31.20 -47.93 13.75
C PRO A 37 -30.33 -46.80 14.26
N ALA A 38 -30.97 -45.83 14.90
CA ALA A 38 -30.28 -44.67 15.55
C ALA A 38 -29.29 -45.22 16.60
N ALA A 39 -28.01 -44.96 16.36
CA ALA A 39 -26.96 -45.19 17.33
C ALA A 39 -27.19 -44.24 18.50
N THR A 40 -27.47 -44.78 19.67
CA THR A 40 -27.51 -44.04 20.93
C THR A 40 -26.12 -43.47 21.19
N GLN A 41 -25.94 -42.18 21.01
CA GLN A 41 -24.70 -41.50 21.39
C GLN A 41 -24.62 -41.53 22.94
N ALA A 42 -23.67 -42.30 23.44
CA ALA A 42 -23.25 -42.20 24.82
C ALA A 42 -22.61 -40.81 25.02
N SER A 43 -23.14 -40.04 25.96
CA SER A 43 -22.60 -38.75 26.38
C SER A 43 -21.13 -38.94 26.81
N ALA A 44 -20.19 -38.31 26.11
CA ALA A 44 -18.81 -38.25 26.57
C ALA A 44 -18.74 -37.55 27.93
N PRO A 45 -17.87 -38.00 28.86
CA PRO A 45 -17.67 -37.32 30.12
C PRO A 45 -17.24 -35.88 29.86
N ALA A 46 -17.84 -34.91 30.52
CA ALA A 46 -17.46 -33.52 30.49
C ALA A 46 -15.99 -33.39 30.88
N ALA A 47 -15.17 -32.81 30.01
CA ALA A 47 -13.80 -32.46 30.37
C ALA A 47 -13.83 -31.53 31.60
N PRO A 48 -12.86 -31.67 32.51
CA PRO A 48 -12.79 -30.78 33.69
C PRO A 48 -12.70 -29.33 33.18
N ALA A 49 -13.52 -28.44 33.69
CA ALA A 49 -13.45 -27.01 33.41
C ALA A 49 -12.01 -26.54 33.73
N ALA A 50 -11.29 -26.07 32.69
CA ALA A 50 -10.01 -25.43 32.91
C ALA A 50 -10.24 -24.25 33.85
N THR A 51 -9.72 -24.32 35.04
CA THR A 51 -9.69 -23.21 35.99
C THR A 51 -8.85 -22.13 35.33
N GLN A 52 -9.47 -21.09 34.76
CA GLN A 52 -8.76 -19.93 34.30
C GLN A 52 -7.99 -19.34 35.49
N ALA A 53 -6.67 -19.30 35.36
CA ALA A 53 -5.86 -18.55 36.30
C ALA A 53 -6.41 -17.11 36.34
N PRO A 54 -6.49 -16.46 37.49
CA PRO A 54 -6.97 -15.09 37.57
C PRO A 54 -6.08 -14.25 36.68
N VAL A 55 -6.68 -13.59 35.66
CA VAL A 55 -6.03 -12.56 34.86
C VAL A 55 -5.67 -11.47 35.86
N THR A 56 -4.41 -11.42 36.25
CA THR A 56 -3.90 -10.32 37.05
C THR A 56 -4.00 -9.09 36.15
N ALA A 57 -4.95 -8.21 36.46
CA ALA A 57 -5.05 -6.92 35.76
C ALA A 57 -3.67 -6.26 35.84
N ALA A 58 -3.16 -5.83 34.70
CA ALA A 58 -1.91 -5.07 34.67
C ALA A 58 -1.99 -3.93 35.68
N PRO A 59 -0.92 -3.67 36.45
CA PRO A 59 -0.96 -2.63 37.49
C PRO A 59 -1.37 -1.30 36.80
N ALA A 60 -2.47 -0.72 37.23
CA ALA A 60 -2.83 0.64 36.87
C ALA A 60 -1.63 1.53 37.24
N ALA A 61 -0.99 2.16 36.22
CA ALA A 61 0.18 2.99 36.43
C ALA A 61 -0.22 4.14 37.37
N ALA A 62 0.36 4.17 38.54
CA ALA A 62 0.21 5.29 39.45
C ALA A 62 0.77 6.54 38.80
N GLY A 63 -0.09 7.41 38.26
CA GLY A 63 0.22 8.78 37.86
C GLY A 63 0.82 9.02 36.47
N GLY A 64 0.95 7.99 35.58
CA GLY A 64 1.48 8.16 34.23
C GLY A 64 0.71 7.35 33.17
N LYS A 65 0.86 7.71 31.90
CA LYS A 65 0.33 6.93 30.78
C LYS A 65 1.04 5.58 30.72
N TRP A 66 0.34 4.54 30.22
CA TRP A 66 0.80 3.16 30.32
C TRP A 66 2.10 2.86 29.55
N CYS A 67 2.46 3.67 28.52
CA CYS A 67 3.70 3.52 27.76
C CYS A 67 4.77 4.55 28.15
N SER A 68 4.64 5.29 29.28
CA SER A 68 5.52 6.42 29.64
C SER A 68 6.96 6.07 29.96
N LYS A 69 7.29 4.76 30.07
CA LYS A 69 8.66 4.29 30.33
C LYS A 69 9.38 3.83 29.06
N VAL A 70 8.72 3.91 27.92
CA VAL A 70 9.23 3.42 26.62
C VAL A 70 9.88 4.58 25.87
N HIS A 71 11.06 4.37 25.32
CA HIS A 71 11.79 5.28 24.45
C HIS A 71 11.81 4.75 23.02
N ILE A 72 11.35 5.55 22.05
CA ILE A 72 11.19 5.17 20.65
C ILE A 72 11.94 6.18 19.78
N VAL A 73 12.66 5.70 18.75
CA VAL A 73 13.12 6.52 17.64
C VAL A 73 12.20 6.28 16.44
N PHE A 74 11.66 7.35 15.88
CA PHE A 74 10.66 7.30 14.82
C PHE A 74 11.14 8.05 13.57
N PHE A 75 10.97 7.43 12.40
CA PHE A 75 11.37 7.97 11.10
C PHE A 75 10.15 8.40 10.27
N PRO A 76 9.78 9.69 10.20
CA PRO A 76 8.72 10.16 9.32
C PRO A 76 9.07 10.03 7.81
N GLY A 77 10.35 9.85 7.48
CA GLY A 77 10.87 9.50 6.15
C GLY A 77 11.27 10.69 5.29
N GLY A 78 10.34 11.58 5.00
CA GLY A 78 10.56 12.73 4.14
C GLY A 78 11.21 13.93 4.81
N PRO A 79 11.27 15.07 4.11
CA PRO A 79 11.65 16.34 4.73
C PRO A 79 10.60 16.79 5.73
N GLN A 80 11.05 17.51 6.77
CA GLN A 80 10.13 18.09 7.74
C GLN A 80 9.15 19.05 7.05
N GLY A 81 7.84 18.82 7.27
CA GLY A 81 6.78 19.59 6.63
C GLY A 81 6.42 19.11 5.20
N GLY A 82 7.09 18.09 4.67
CA GLY A 82 6.70 17.47 3.40
C GLY A 82 5.30 16.83 3.48
N VAL A 83 4.57 16.84 2.37
CA VAL A 83 3.15 16.42 2.27
C VAL A 83 2.83 15.11 3.01
N PHE A 84 3.54 14.05 2.71
CA PHE A 84 3.38 12.76 3.38
C PHE A 84 3.89 12.81 4.82
N ALA A 85 5.10 13.32 5.01
CA ALA A 85 5.82 13.24 6.27
C ALA A 85 5.16 14.04 7.41
N VAL A 86 4.46 15.13 7.10
CA VAL A 86 3.73 15.92 8.09
C VAL A 86 2.54 15.17 8.69
N ASN A 87 1.78 14.42 7.85
CA ASN A 87 0.66 13.62 8.31
C ASN A 87 1.14 12.46 9.21
N VAL A 88 2.20 11.76 8.79
CA VAL A 88 2.85 10.71 9.59
C VAL A 88 3.35 11.26 10.92
N TYR A 89 4.05 12.39 10.89
CA TYR A 89 4.55 13.04 12.09
C TYR A 89 3.43 13.41 13.06
N ASN A 90 2.34 13.98 12.57
CA ASN A 90 1.19 14.35 13.41
C ASN A 90 0.54 13.12 14.06
N GLY A 91 0.46 12.01 13.35
CA GLY A 91 0.00 10.72 13.93
C GLY A 91 0.92 10.24 15.05
N ALA A 92 2.24 10.32 14.85
CA ALA A 92 3.23 9.95 15.86
C ALA A 92 3.20 10.87 17.09
N VAL A 93 3.03 12.17 16.88
CA VAL A 93 2.84 13.16 17.97
C VAL A 93 1.57 12.84 18.77
N GLN A 94 0.47 12.53 18.11
CA GLN A 94 -0.77 12.16 18.79
C GLN A 94 -0.61 10.85 19.58
N ALA A 95 0.03 9.82 19.01
CA ALA A 95 0.33 8.59 19.74
C ALA A 95 1.18 8.86 20.99
N THR A 96 2.18 9.73 20.87
CA THR A 96 3.00 10.16 22.00
C THR A 96 2.15 10.86 23.06
N ALA A 97 1.24 11.75 22.63
CA ALA A 97 0.31 12.43 23.52
C ALA A 97 -0.66 11.47 24.22
N ASP A 98 -1.15 10.42 23.54
CA ASP A 98 -2.14 9.50 24.09
C ASP A 98 -1.53 8.39 24.96
N LEU A 99 -0.37 7.87 24.58
CA LEU A 99 0.23 6.67 25.17
C LEU A 99 1.37 6.99 26.16
N GLY A 100 2.07 8.11 25.95
CA GLY A 100 3.08 8.66 26.85
C GLY A 100 4.54 8.26 26.62
N PRO A 101 4.96 7.54 25.56
CA PRO A 101 6.38 7.23 25.36
C PRO A 101 7.20 8.51 25.11
N LYS A 102 8.51 8.45 25.34
CA LYS A 102 9.45 9.41 24.78
C LYS A 102 9.69 9.04 23.32
N VAL A 103 9.53 9.98 22.40
CA VAL A 103 9.79 9.76 20.97
C VAL A 103 10.76 10.79 20.44
N ASP A 104 11.87 10.32 19.85
CA ASP A 104 12.82 11.13 19.11
C ASP A 104 12.56 10.92 17.60
N TYR A 105 12.70 11.95 16.77
CA TYR A 105 12.34 11.92 15.35
C TYR A 105 13.56 12.12 14.46
N GLU A 106 13.70 11.23 13.42
CA GLU A 106 14.79 11.29 12.44
C GLU A 106 14.22 11.58 11.03
N TRP A 107 14.70 12.66 10.42
CA TRP A 107 14.23 13.13 9.11
C TRP A 107 15.25 12.79 8.03
N SER A 108 14.93 11.84 7.18
CA SER A 108 15.86 11.29 6.19
C SER A 108 15.75 11.92 4.80
N ASN A 109 14.83 12.86 4.58
CA ASN A 109 14.60 13.55 3.29
C ASN A 109 14.43 12.59 2.10
N TRP A 110 13.81 11.42 2.32
CA TRP A 110 13.67 10.33 1.36
C TRP A 110 14.98 9.71 0.89
N ASP A 111 16.12 10.07 1.49
CA ASP A 111 17.42 9.53 1.11
C ASP A 111 17.71 8.20 1.80
N PRO A 112 17.87 7.08 1.04
CA PRO A 112 18.08 5.75 1.61
C PRO A 112 19.38 5.62 2.40
N GLN A 113 20.46 6.33 2.01
CA GLN A 113 21.73 6.25 2.71
C GLN A 113 21.66 6.97 4.07
N THR A 114 20.99 8.12 4.09
CA THR A 114 20.70 8.84 5.33
C THR A 114 19.84 7.99 6.28
N MET A 115 18.81 7.28 5.77
CA MET A 115 17.98 6.37 6.60
C MET A 115 18.82 5.26 7.24
N ILE A 116 19.74 4.65 6.48
CA ILE A 116 20.62 3.60 6.97
C ILE A 116 21.54 4.14 8.08
N GLN A 117 22.18 5.29 7.84
CA GLN A 117 23.07 5.93 8.81
C GLN A 117 22.31 6.29 10.10
N GLN A 118 21.16 6.96 9.98
CA GLN A 118 20.32 7.35 11.10
C GLN A 118 19.82 6.13 11.89
N PHE A 119 19.50 5.02 11.22
CA PHE A 119 19.13 3.78 11.91
C PHE A 119 20.27 3.23 12.76
N GLN A 120 21.52 3.23 12.26
CA GLN A 120 22.69 2.82 13.02
C GLN A 120 22.94 3.72 14.24
N GLU A 121 22.81 5.04 14.06
CA GLU A 121 22.93 6.03 15.13
C GLU A 121 21.83 5.85 16.18
N ALA A 122 20.57 5.65 15.74
CA ALA A 122 19.43 5.38 16.62
C ALA A 122 19.66 4.10 17.44
N ALA A 123 20.04 3.00 16.80
CA ALA A 123 20.30 1.73 17.48
C ALA A 123 21.44 1.83 18.53
N ALA A 124 22.46 2.65 18.25
CA ALA A 124 23.56 2.90 19.19
C ALA A 124 23.10 3.62 20.48
N THR A 125 21.99 4.36 20.45
CA THR A 125 21.39 4.97 21.64
C THR A 125 20.62 4.00 22.52
N LYS A 126 20.40 2.77 22.04
CA LYS A 126 19.68 1.68 22.72
C LYS A 126 18.25 2.11 23.16
N PRO A 127 17.40 2.59 22.24
CA PRO A 127 16.02 2.82 22.57
C PRO A 127 15.28 1.50 22.83
N ASP A 128 14.07 1.56 23.36
CA ASP A 128 13.20 0.38 23.48
C ASP A 128 12.66 -0.09 22.12
N GLY A 129 12.51 0.85 21.17
CA GLY A 129 12.06 0.51 19.83
C GLY A 129 12.44 1.53 18.76
N ILE A 130 12.46 1.08 17.52
CA ILE A 130 12.69 1.89 16.32
C ILE A 130 11.56 1.63 15.32
N ALA A 131 10.87 2.69 14.90
CA ALA A 131 9.90 2.62 13.82
C ALA A 131 10.51 3.25 12.57
N VAL A 132 10.82 2.41 11.54
CA VAL A 132 11.59 2.83 10.37
C VAL A 132 10.78 2.72 9.08
N MET A 133 11.06 3.57 8.10
CA MET A 133 10.60 3.36 6.73
C MET A 133 11.51 2.37 5.99
N GLY A 134 10.91 1.37 5.35
CA GLY A 134 11.66 0.32 4.67
C GLY A 134 12.20 0.69 3.29
N HIS A 135 12.31 1.98 2.92
CA HIS A 135 12.72 2.42 1.58
C HIS A 135 14.05 1.85 1.09
N PRO A 136 15.10 1.73 1.93
CA PRO A 136 16.34 1.08 1.53
C PRO A 136 16.19 -0.42 1.17
N GLY A 137 15.09 -1.08 1.60
CA GLY A 137 14.80 -2.50 1.38
C GLY A 137 15.49 -3.44 2.36
N ASP A 138 15.00 -4.69 2.43
CA ASP A 138 15.51 -5.72 3.34
C ASP A 138 17.02 -5.88 3.23
N GLN A 139 17.56 -5.98 2.00
CA GLN A 139 19.01 -6.22 1.79
C GLN A 139 19.88 -5.19 2.52
N SER A 140 19.42 -3.94 2.63
CA SER A 140 20.16 -2.88 3.31
C SER A 140 19.97 -2.89 4.83
N PHE A 141 18.80 -3.37 5.28
CA PHE A 141 18.43 -3.34 6.69
C PHE A 141 18.65 -4.65 7.43
N ASP A 142 18.71 -5.81 6.78
CA ASP A 142 18.70 -7.12 7.44
C ASP A 142 19.74 -7.23 8.56
N SER A 143 21.01 -6.95 8.28
CA SER A 143 22.06 -7.05 9.29
C SER A 143 21.94 -6.00 10.41
N LEU A 144 21.39 -4.84 10.11
CA LEU A 144 21.19 -3.77 11.08
C LEU A 144 20.02 -4.08 12.01
N ILE A 145 18.94 -4.62 11.47
CA ILE A 145 17.79 -5.08 12.24
C ILE A 145 18.19 -6.27 13.09
N ASP A 146 18.95 -7.24 12.55
CA ASP A 146 19.48 -8.37 13.31
C ASP A 146 20.28 -7.90 14.53
N ALA A 147 21.14 -6.91 14.34
CA ALA A 147 21.95 -6.36 15.42
C ALA A 147 21.12 -5.57 16.46
N ALA A 148 20.05 -4.88 16.03
CA ALA A 148 19.13 -4.17 16.92
C ALA A 148 18.28 -5.15 17.75
N GLU A 149 17.67 -6.15 17.11
CA GLU A 149 16.87 -7.19 17.75
C GLU A 149 17.70 -8.02 18.76
N ALA A 150 18.96 -8.34 18.43
CA ALA A 150 19.88 -9.01 19.34
C ALA A 150 20.19 -8.19 20.60
N GLN A 151 20.01 -6.87 20.56
CA GLN A 151 20.11 -5.98 21.71
C GLN A 151 18.78 -5.78 22.46
N GLY A 152 17.71 -6.42 22.02
CA GLY A 152 16.37 -6.29 22.59
C GLY A 152 15.63 -5.00 22.17
N ILE A 153 16.07 -4.37 21.09
CA ILE A 153 15.39 -3.22 20.47
C ILE A 153 14.28 -3.75 19.56
N ILE A 154 13.04 -3.39 19.82
CA ILE A 154 11.90 -3.75 18.99
C ILE A 154 11.94 -2.91 17.71
N VAL A 155 11.95 -3.55 16.54
CA VAL A 155 11.89 -2.85 15.26
C VAL A 155 10.52 -3.06 14.63
N THR A 156 9.99 -2.03 13.98
CA THR A 156 8.78 -2.12 13.15
C THR A 156 8.93 -1.23 11.93
N SER A 157 8.17 -1.51 10.85
CA SER A 157 8.23 -0.73 9.62
C SER A 157 6.91 -0.05 9.31
N GLN A 158 6.98 1.10 8.64
CA GLN A 158 5.83 1.77 8.07
C GLN A 158 6.09 2.23 6.63
N ASN A 159 5.02 2.51 5.89
CA ASN A 159 4.97 2.95 4.50
C ASN A 159 5.59 1.98 3.49
N THR A 160 6.79 1.51 3.69
CA THR A 160 7.44 0.49 2.87
C THR A 160 7.77 -0.72 3.73
N PRO A 161 7.24 -1.91 3.42
CA PRO A 161 7.47 -3.10 4.23
C PRO A 161 8.90 -3.62 4.09
N LEU A 162 9.33 -4.34 5.12
CA LEU A 162 10.55 -5.14 5.16
C LEU A 162 10.14 -6.61 5.40
N PRO A 163 9.68 -7.32 4.36
CA PRO A 163 9.02 -8.62 4.54
C PRO A 163 9.93 -9.71 5.10
N GLN A 164 11.24 -9.68 4.84
CA GLN A 164 12.17 -10.67 5.39
C GLN A 164 12.37 -10.43 6.89
N ALA A 165 12.59 -9.19 7.31
CA ALA A 165 12.70 -8.83 8.72
C ALA A 165 11.38 -9.11 9.46
N GLN A 166 10.22 -8.79 8.85
CA GLN A 166 8.91 -9.07 9.44
C GLN A 166 8.70 -10.58 9.63
N ALA A 167 9.02 -11.41 8.63
CA ALA A 167 8.89 -12.86 8.73
C ALA A 167 9.80 -13.43 9.86
N LYS A 168 10.97 -12.85 10.08
CA LYS A 168 11.93 -13.28 11.09
C LYS A 168 11.55 -12.84 12.50
N TYR A 169 11.06 -11.63 12.67
CA TYR A 169 10.91 -10.97 13.97
C TYR A 169 9.47 -10.62 14.35
N SER A 170 8.45 -11.11 13.61
CA SER A 170 7.05 -10.83 13.93
C SER A 170 6.67 -11.23 15.36
N ALA A 171 7.21 -12.34 15.87
CA ALA A 171 6.99 -12.79 17.25
C ALA A 171 7.61 -11.82 18.30
N ASN A 172 8.64 -11.05 17.91
CA ASN A 172 9.31 -10.06 18.75
C ASN A 172 8.66 -8.67 18.63
N GLY A 173 7.58 -8.53 17.85
CA GLY A 173 6.87 -7.27 17.68
C GLY A 173 7.17 -6.56 16.36
N PHE A 174 7.95 -7.16 15.44
CA PHE A 174 8.15 -6.57 14.13
C PHE A 174 6.84 -6.61 13.34
N GLY A 175 6.26 -5.43 13.10
CA GLY A 175 5.04 -5.24 12.33
C GLY A 175 5.23 -4.36 11.10
N TYR A 176 4.15 -4.19 10.35
CA TYR A 176 4.07 -3.26 9.23
C TYR A 176 2.78 -2.46 9.29
N VAL A 177 2.89 -1.16 9.06
CA VAL A 177 1.74 -0.26 8.91
C VAL A 177 1.92 0.55 7.64
N GLY A 178 1.10 0.28 6.63
CA GLY A 178 1.20 0.96 5.34
C GLY A 178 0.30 0.34 4.27
N ALA A 179 0.36 0.88 3.06
CA ALA A 179 -0.34 0.29 1.92
C ALA A 179 0.32 -1.02 1.49
N GLN A 180 -0.49 -2.00 1.06
CA GLN A 180 0.02 -3.14 0.30
C GLN A 180 0.44 -2.62 -1.08
N LEU A 181 1.74 -2.39 -1.27
CA LEU A 181 2.25 -1.51 -2.32
C LEU A 181 1.81 -1.90 -3.73
N TYR A 182 2.04 -3.15 -4.13
CA TYR A 182 1.65 -3.62 -5.47
C TYR A 182 0.13 -3.51 -5.66
N ASP A 183 -0.64 -3.99 -4.70
CA ASP A 183 -2.10 -4.02 -4.77
C ASP A 183 -2.69 -2.59 -4.82
N ALA A 184 -2.13 -1.66 -4.05
CA ALA A 184 -2.56 -0.26 -4.07
C ALA A 184 -2.28 0.39 -5.44
N GLY A 185 -1.10 0.17 -6.01
CA GLY A 185 -0.77 0.65 -7.36
C GLY A 185 -1.68 0.05 -8.43
N PHE A 186 -1.90 -1.27 -8.35
CA PHE A 186 -2.78 -1.98 -9.29
C PHE A 186 -4.24 -1.53 -9.17
N ALA A 187 -4.72 -1.32 -7.95
CA ALA A 187 -6.07 -0.80 -7.69
C ALA A 187 -6.25 0.62 -8.23
N LEU A 188 -5.27 1.52 -7.98
CA LEU A 188 -5.30 2.88 -8.52
C LEU A 188 -5.36 2.89 -10.04
N GLY A 189 -4.48 2.14 -10.71
CA GLY A 189 -4.46 2.05 -12.18
C GLY A 189 -5.76 1.48 -12.75
N THR A 190 -6.33 0.47 -12.08
CA THR A 190 -7.60 -0.15 -12.49
C THR A 190 -8.77 0.83 -12.37
N GLU A 191 -8.89 1.54 -11.25
CA GLU A 191 -9.98 2.51 -11.05
C GLU A 191 -9.79 3.74 -11.94
N ALA A 192 -8.54 4.19 -12.17
CA ALA A 192 -8.24 5.29 -13.10
C ALA A 192 -8.67 4.96 -14.54
N VAL A 193 -8.44 3.75 -15.02
CA VAL A 193 -8.93 3.29 -16.34
C VAL A 193 -10.45 3.34 -16.40
N LYS A 194 -11.12 2.86 -15.36
CA LYS A 194 -12.58 2.82 -15.28
C LYS A 194 -13.20 4.23 -15.27
N GLU A 195 -12.66 5.14 -14.45
CA GLU A 195 -13.22 6.49 -14.30
C GLU A 195 -12.85 7.40 -15.47
N SER A 196 -11.66 7.27 -16.05
CA SER A 196 -11.22 8.11 -17.18
C SER A 196 -11.90 7.77 -18.49
N GLY A 197 -12.41 6.54 -18.66
CA GLY A 197 -13.00 6.05 -19.88
C GLY A 197 -12.01 5.88 -21.05
N VAL A 198 -10.71 5.82 -20.79
CA VAL A 198 -9.66 5.51 -21.77
C VAL A 198 -9.90 4.15 -22.42
N LYS A 199 -9.38 3.97 -23.64
CA LYS A 199 -9.57 2.75 -24.44
C LYS A 199 -8.24 2.06 -24.72
N PRO A 200 -8.24 0.75 -25.04
CA PRO A 200 -7.04 0.08 -25.50
C PRO A 200 -6.38 0.85 -26.66
N GLY A 201 -5.07 1.03 -26.58
CA GLY A 201 -4.26 1.83 -27.48
C GLY A 201 -4.08 3.30 -27.08
N ASP A 202 -4.88 3.82 -26.16
CA ASP A 202 -4.65 5.16 -25.60
C ASP A 202 -3.32 5.22 -24.81
N ARG A 203 -2.73 6.42 -24.78
CA ARG A 203 -1.45 6.64 -24.08
C ARG A 203 -1.68 7.02 -22.62
N ALA A 204 -0.91 6.38 -21.75
CA ALA A 204 -0.81 6.74 -20.33
C ALA A 204 0.65 6.89 -19.91
N MET A 205 0.89 7.63 -18.82
CA MET A 205 2.20 7.76 -18.21
C MET A 205 2.12 7.41 -16.72
N VAL A 206 3.12 6.70 -16.22
CA VAL A 206 3.34 6.50 -14.79
C VAL A 206 4.66 7.19 -14.41
N TRP A 207 4.57 8.13 -13.48
CA TRP A 207 5.71 8.85 -12.93
C TRP A 207 5.95 8.40 -11.50
N GLY A 208 6.99 7.59 -11.28
CA GLY A 208 7.13 6.86 -10.04
C GLY A 208 8.56 6.50 -9.66
N LEU A 209 8.71 5.62 -8.68
CA LEU A 209 9.97 5.21 -8.06
C LEU A 209 10.24 3.70 -8.27
N LYS A 210 10.06 3.22 -9.50
CA LYS A 210 10.14 1.78 -9.82
C LYS A 210 11.50 1.17 -9.49
N SER A 211 12.58 1.94 -9.58
CA SER A 211 13.94 1.47 -9.30
C SER A 211 14.20 1.18 -7.83
N GLN A 212 13.38 1.71 -6.92
CA GLN A 212 13.57 1.48 -5.49
C GLN A 212 13.15 0.05 -5.09
N PRO A 213 13.99 -0.67 -4.30
CA PRO A 213 13.62 -1.96 -3.75
C PRO A 213 12.27 -1.87 -3.01
N THR A 214 11.49 -2.92 -2.98
CA THR A 214 10.17 -3.00 -2.33
C THR A 214 9.23 -1.84 -2.66
N ARG A 215 9.65 -0.57 -2.45
CA ARG A 215 8.87 0.64 -2.71
C ARG A 215 8.41 0.75 -4.16
N GLY A 216 9.22 0.32 -5.10
CA GLY A 216 8.91 0.31 -6.53
C GLY A 216 7.76 -0.61 -6.93
N GLN A 217 7.33 -1.53 -6.07
CA GLN A 217 6.20 -2.42 -6.34
C GLN A 217 4.89 -1.63 -6.57
N ARG A 218 4.71 -0.49 -5.91
CA ARG A 218 3.53 0.37 -6.12
C ARG A 218 3.50 0.95 -7.54
N THR A 219 4.61 1.45 -7.99
CA THR A 219 4.79 1.91 -9.39
C THR A 219 4.54 0.76 -10.37
N GLN A 220 5.10 -0.43 -10.10
CA GLN A 220 4.90 -1.61 -10.95
C GLN A 220 3.42 -2.02 -11.02
N GLY A 221 2.73 -2.03 -9.88
CA GLY A 221 1.29 -2.33 -9.85
C GLY A 221 0.46 -1.40 -10.74
N ALA A 222 0.74 -0.09 -10.70
CA ALA A 222 0.08 0.89 -11.57
C ALA A 222 0.38 0.63 -13.06
N ILE A 223 1.64 0.39 -13.42
CA ILE A 223 2.05 0.05 -14.80
C ILE A 223 1.31 -1.21 -15.28
N ASP A 224 1.27 -2.25 -14.45
CA ASP A 224 0.65 -3.54 -14.82
C ASP A 224 -0.86 -3.39 -15.02
N ALA A 225 -1.54 -2.61 -14.19
CA ALA A 225 -2.97 -2.34 -14.34
C ALA A 225 -3.30 -1.63 -15.67
N LEU A 226 -2.54 -0.58 -15.98
CA LEU A 226 -2.71 0.17 -17.22
C LEU A 226 -2.36 -0.66 -18.45
N THR A 227 -1.28 -1.43 -18.39
CA THR A 227 -0.87 -2.37 -19.45
C THR A 227 -1.91 -3.46 -19.67
N LYS A 228 -2.47 -4.02 -18.58
CA LYS A 228 -3.54 -5.02 -18.63
C LYS A 228 -4.81 -4.49 -19.29
N ALA A 229 -5.07 -3.18 -19.14
CA ALA A 229 -6.17 -2.51 -19.82
C ALA A 229 -5.89 -2.22 -21.31
N GLY A 230 -4.71 -2.56 -21.81
CA GLY A 230 -4.30 -2.41 -23.23
C GLY A 230 -3.80 -1.01 -23.57
N LEU A 231 -3.44 -0.18 -22.60
CA LEU A 231 -2.90 1.16 -22.84
C LEU A 231 -1.42 1.09 -23.27
N THR A 232 -0.99 2.10 -24.03
CA THR A 232 0.43 2.36 -24.26
C THR A 232 0.97 3.10 -23.05
N VAL A 233 1.79 2.42 -22.23
CA VAL A 233 2.26 2.96 -20.96
C VAL A 233 3.68 3.42 -21.07
N ASP A 234 3.90 4.72 -20.89
CA ASP A 234 5.23 5.31 -20.71
C ASP A 234 5.55 5.38 -19.22
N TYR A 235 6.81 5.17 -18.88
CA TYR A 235 7.28 5.26 -17.51
C TYR A 235 8.39 6.31 -17.40
N ILE A 236 8.30 7.13 -16.35
CA ILE A 236 9.35 8.09 -15.97
C ILE A 236 9.74 7.83 -14.52
N GLU A 237 11.04 7.65 -14.27
CA GLU A 237 11.57 7.59 -12.91
C GLU A 237 11.57 8.99 -12.29
N ILE A 238 11.18 9.10 -11.02
CA ILE A 238 11.33 10.34 -10.25
C ILE A 238 12.79 10.46 -9.86
N ASP A 239 13.46 11.52 -10.35
CA ASP A 239 14.85 11.81 -9.97
C ASP A 239 14.94 12.33 -8.52
N SER A 240 16.16 12.32 -7.97
CA SER A 240 16.40 12.69 -6.57
C SER A 240 15.98 14.13 -6.24
N ALA A 241 16.19 15.06 -7.17
CA ALA A 241 15.83 16.47 -6.96
C ALA A 241 14.31 16.63 -6.90
N THR A 242 13.59 16.02 -7.84
CA THR A 242 12.12 16.00 -7.89
C THR A 242 11.52 15.25 -6.68
N ASN A 243 12.18 14.18 -6.23
CA ASN A 243 11.74 13.44 -5.05
C ASN A 243 11.83 14.26 -3.76
N ALA A 244 12.88 15.08 -3.65
CA ALA A 244 13.07 15.98 -2.50
C ALA A 244 12.20 17.24 -2.60
N ASP A 245 12.06 17.81 -3.80
CA ASP A 245 11.25 19.02 -4.08
C ASP A 245 10.44 18.80 -5.37
N PRO A 246 9.16 18.46 -5.28
CA PRO A 246 8.30 18.19 -6.44
C PRO A 246 8.24 19.34 -7.46
N THR A 247 8.48 20.59 -7.06
CA THR A 247 8.47 21.72 -7.99
C THR A 247 9.55 21.63 -9.06
N GLN A 248 10.66 20.93 -8.77
CA GLN A 248 11.75 20.67 -9.72
C GLN A 248 11.30 19.78 -10.88
N GLY A 249 10.25 19.01 -10.72
CA GLY A 249 9.69 18.13 -11.75
C GLY A 249 8.91 18.84 -12.85
N THR A 250 8.67 20.17 -12.73
CA THR A 250 7.85 20.92 -13.69
C THR A 250 8.35 20.81 -15.13
N ALA A 251 9.68 20.89 -15.34
CA ALA A 251 10.25 20.76 -16.68
C ALA A 251 10.07 19.34 -17.28
N THR A 252 10.23 18.31 -16.47
CA THR A 252 10.01 16.91 -16.86
C THR A 252 8.57 16.69 -17.29
N PHE A 253 7.61 17.14 -16.48
CA PHE A 253 6.18 17.00 -16.77
C PHE A 253 5.79 17.75 -18.06
N THR A 254 6.16 19.02 -18.18
CA THR A 254 5.82 19.84 -19.34
C THR A 254 6.49 19.33 -20.62
N GLY A 255 7.74 18.88 -20.53
CA GLY A 255 8.46 18.27 -21.65
C GLY A 255 7.78 16.99 -22.13
N TYR A 256 7.37 16.11 -21.23
CA TYR A 256 6.63 14.90 -21.56
C TYR A 256 5.29 15.22 -22.25
N VAL A 257 4.45 16.05 -21.63
CA VAL A 257 3.13 16.40 -22.17
C VAL A 257 3.22 17.10 -23.51
N SER A 258 4.26 17.91 -23.75
CA SER A 258 4.50 18.58 -25.03
C SER A 258 4.88 17.59 -26.14
N SER A 259 5.71 16.58 -25.79
CA SER A 259 6.13 15.54 -26.76
C SER A 259 5.09 14.44 -26.99
N HIS A 260 4.12 14.31 -26.09
CA HIS A 260 3.03 13.32 -26.16
C HIS A 260 1.66 14.00 -26.01
N PRO A 261 1.23 14.78 -27.04
CA PRO A 261 -0.04 15.51 -26.95
C PRO A 261 -1.27 14.59 -26.93
N ASP A 262 -1.07 13.31 -27.20
CA ASP A 262 -2.07 12.22 -27.17
C ASP A 262 -2.22 11.54 -25.80
N VAL A 263 -1.43 11.95 -24.77
CA VAL A 263 -1.54 11.38 -23.42
C VAL A 263 -2.91 11.72 -22.81
N LYS A 264 -3.57 10.69 -22.28
CA LYS A 264 -4.93 10.83 -21.71
C LYS A 264 -5.00 10.57 -20.21
N LEU A 265 -4.06 9.79 -19.68
CA LEU A 265 -4.03 9.41 -18.28
C LEU A 265 -2.59 9.49 -17.75
N ILE A 266 -2.42 10.11 -16.59
CA ILE A 266 -1.15 10.16 -15.89
C ILE A 266 -1.34 9.72 -14.44
N VAL A 267 -0.46 8.82 -13.97
CA VAL A 267 -0.39 8.39 -12.58
C VAL A 267 0.87 8.98 -11.94
N THR A 268 0.71 9.68 -10.82
CA THR A 268 1.81 10.18 -9.97
C THR A 268 1.93 9.29 -8.74
N ASP A 269 3.09 8.65 -8.58
CA ASP A 269 3.33 7.70 -7.49
C ASP A 269 4.05 8.33 -6.27
N HIS A 270 3.83 9.61 -6.04
CA HIS A 270 4.42 10.33 -4.90
C HIS A 270 3.51 11.47 -4.49
N GLY A 271 3.17 11.58 -3.19
CA GLY A 271 2.22 12.57 -2.70
C GLY A 271 2.59 14.02 -3.00
N GLY A 272 3.88 14.33 -3.00
CA GLY A 272 4.34 15.65 -3.40
C GLY A 272 4.06 15.97 -4.88
N LEU A 273 4.20 14.99 -5.78
CA LEU A 273 3.83 15.17 -7.18
C LEU A 273 2.32 15.34 -7.32
N THR A 274 1.54 14.50 -6.64
CA THR A 274 0.07 14.60 -6.62
C THR A 274 -0.39 15.98 -6.13
N ALA A 275 0.22 16.51 -5.09
CA ALA A 275 -0.06 17.86 -4.59
C ALA A 275 0.32 18.98 -5.58
N THR A 276 1.22 18.69 -6.54
CA THR A 276 1.74 19.66 -7.50
C THR A 276 1.07 19.57 -8.89
N VAL A 277 0.16 18.60 -9.12
CA VAL A 277 -0.44 18.36 -10.45
C VAL A 277 -1.13 19.58 -11.05
N GLY A 278 -1.80 20.40 -10.24
CA GLY A 278 -2.41 21.65 -10.71
C GLY A 278 -1.38 22.60 -11.32
N THR A 279 -0.23 22.77 -10.66
CA THR A 279 0.88 23.59 -11.17
C THR A 279 1.49 22.99 -12.44
N TYR A 280 1.70 21.69 -12.50
CA TYR A 280 2.22 20.99 -13.67
C TYR A 280 1.33 21.14 -14.89
N LEU A 281 0.02 20.91 -14.74
CA LEU A 281 -0.94 21.03 -15.84
C LEU A 281 -1.07 22.47 -16.33
N GLN A 282 -1.09 23.45 -15.42
CA GLN A 282 -1.10 24.87 -15.78
C GLN A 282 0.18 25.26 -16.55
N ALA A 283 1.35 24.83 -16.08
CA ALA A 283 2.62 25.06 -16.78
C ALA A 283 2.64 24.41 -18.18
N ALA A 284 1.99 23.25 -18.36
CA ALA A 284 1.80 22.59 -19.63
C ALA A 284 0.65 23.18 -20.48
N SER A 285 0.03 24.29 -20.04
CA SER A 285 -1.12 24.94 -20.68
C SER A 285 -2.35 24.01 -20.84
N LYS A 286 -2.51 23.07 -19.91
CA LYS A 286 -3.66 22.15 -19.83
C LYS A 286 -4.72 22.67 -18.88
N LYS A 287 -5.97 22.43 -19.25
CA LYS A 287 -7.15 22.78 -18.43
C LYS A 287 -7.58 21.58 -17.58
N PRO A 288 -8.40 21.81 -16.53
CA PRO A 288 -9.04 20.72 -15.81
C PRO A 288 -9.76 19.76 -16.78
N GLY A 289 -9.45 18.46 -16.64
CA GLY A 289 -10.06 17.40 -17.46
C GLY A 289 -9.41 17.13 -18.83
N ASP A 290 -8.41 17.92 -19.25
CA ASP A 290 -7.67 17.63 -20.51
C ASP A 290 -6.89 16.32 -20.43
N ILE A 291 -6.38 15.99 -19.25
CA ILE A 291 -5.68 14.74 -18.91
C ILE A 291 -6.28 14.22 -17.61
N PHE A 292 -6.62 12.92 -17.54
CA PHE A 292 -7.05 12.29 -16.31
C PHE A 292 -5.83 12.08 -15.41
N MET A 293 -5.83 12.68 -14.22
CA MET A 293 -4.76 12.54 -13.24
C MET A 293 -5.19 11.59 -12.13
N ALA A 294 -4.29 10.69 -11.75
CA ALA A 294 -4.48 9.81 -10.60
C ALA A 294 -3.21 9.77 -9.75
N GLY A 295 -3.35 9.70 -8.44
CA GLY A 295 -2.18 9.78 -7.57
C GLY A 295 -2.37 9.17 -6.19
N PHE A 296 -1.43 9.45 -5.32
CA PHE A 296 -1.41 9.02 -3.91
C PHE A 296 -1.33 10.23 -3.01
N ASP A 297 -1.86 10.06 -1.81
CA ASP A 297 -1.75 10.96 -0.67
C ASP A 297 -2.62 12.22 -0.75
N MET A 298 -3.20 12.53 0.39
CA MET A 298 -4.01 13.73 0.55
C MET A 298 -3.19 14.88 1.14
N SER A 299 -3.59 16.08 0.77
CA SER A 299 -3.08 17.34 1.31
C SER A 299 -4.05 18.45 1.00
N PRO A 300 -3.93 19.64 1.59
CA PRO A 300 -4.73 20.80 1.16
C PRO A 300 -4.63 21.09 -0.34
N ALA A 301 -3.42 21.00 -0.91
CA ALA A 301 -3.22 21.23 -2.34
C ALA A 301 -3.86 20.12 -3.22
N THR A 302 -3.80 18.85 -2.78
CA THR A 302 -4.48 17.74 -3.45
C THR A 302 -6.01 17.93 -3.41
N VAL A 303 -6.57 18.35 -2.27
CA VAL A 303 -8.00 18.69 -2.14
C VAL A 303 -8.39 19.77 -3.13
N ASP A 304 -7.61 20.85 -3.22
CA ASP A 304 -7.86 21.94 -4.16
C ASP A 304 -7.77 21.48 -5.63
N ALA A 305 -6.81 20.62 -5.95
CA ALA A 305 -6.66 20.03 -7.26
C ALA A 305 -7.88 19.15 -7.64
N ILE A 306 -8.39 18.33 -6.71
CA ILE A 306 -9.60 17.52 -6.93
C ILE A 306 -10.83 18.44 -7.13
N LYS A 307 -11.01 19.43 -6.27
CA LYS A 307 -12.16 20.35 -6.36
C LYS A 307 -12.16 21.17 -7.65
N SER A 308 -11.00 21.59 -8.10
CA SER A 308 -10.81 22.34 -9.34
C SER A 308 -10.80 21.45 -10.60
N GLY A 309 -10.71 20.11 -10.44
CA GLY A 309 -10.73 19.14 -11.54
C GLY A 309 -9.37 18.93 -12.22
N TYR A 310 -8.27 19.38 -11.62
CA TYR A 310 -6.90 19.07 -12.06
C TYR A 310 -6.43 17.68 -11.59
N GLU A 311 -6.93 17.19 -10.47
CA GLU A 311 -6.76 15.82 -10.00
C GLU A 311 -8.11 15.11 -10.01
N ASN A 312 -8.15 13.84 -10.41
CA ASN A 312 -9.40 13.11 -10.58
C ASN A 312 -9.58 12.01 -9.53
N LEU A 313 -8.50 11.30 -9.20
CA LEU A 313 -8.57 10.11 -8.37
C LEU A 313 -7.30 9.97 -7.51
N VAL A 314 -7.45 9.78 -6.22
CA VAL A 314 -6.33 9.61 -5.30
C VAL A 314 -6.57 8.40 -4.40
N ILE A 315 -5.54 7.59 -4.14
CA ILE A 315 -5.52 6.69 -2.98
C ILE A 315 -5.00 7.48 -1.79
N ASP A 316 -5.85 7.57 -0.77
CA ASP A 316 -5.48 8.06 0.55
C ASP A 316 -4.87 6.90 1.35
N GLN A 317 -3.58 6.99 1.61
CA GLN A 317 -2.85 5.96 2.37
C GLN A 317 -3.06 6.07 3.87
N GLN A 318 -3.84 7.05 4.35
CA GLN A 318 -4.09 7.28 5.79
C GLN A 318 -2.78 7.43 6.57
N GLU A 319 -1.93 8.33 6.12
CA GLU A 319 -0.54 8.50 6.59
C GLU A 319 -0.47 8.76 8.09
N TRP A 320 -1.47 9.43 8.65
CA TRP A 320 -1.57 9.65 10.08
C TRP A 320 -1.57 8.33 10.88
N LEU A 321 -2.24 7.29 10.37
CA LEU A 321 -2.20 5.96 10.98
C LEU A 321 -0.82 5.31 10.88
N GLN A 322 -0.06 5.62 9.81
CA GLN A 322 1.32 5.15 9.66
C GLN A 322 2.28 5.85 10.64
N GLY A 323 1.85 6.93 11.25
CA GLY A 323 2.53 7.55 12.39
C GLY A 323 2.09 6.98 13.74
N TYR A 324 0.79 6.90 13.95
CA TYR A 324 0.21 6.51 15.23
C TYR A 324 0.46 5.03 15.59
N LEU A 325 0.15 4.14 14.65
CA LEU A 325 0.11 2.70 14.92
C LEU A 325 1.47 2.05 15.15
N PRO A 326 2.58 2.45 14.52
CA PRO A 326 3.89 1.89 14.85
C PRO A 326 4.33 2.21 16.28
N ILE A 327 4.02 3.41 16.79
CA ILE A 327 4.29 3.76 18.19
C ILE A 327 3.42 2.91 19.13
N LEU A 328 2.13 2.77 18.82
CA LEU A 328 1.23 1.88 19.56
C LEU A 328 1.75 0.42 19.53
N GLN A 329 2.20 -0.06 18.37
CA GLN A 329 2.77 -1.40 18.21
C GLN A 329 3.97 -1.64 19.13
N ILE A 330 4.95 -0.74 19.12
CA ILE A 330 6.13 -0.85 19.98
C ILE A 330 5.72 -0.82 21.46
N CYS A 331 4.81 0.05 21.83
CA CYS A 331 4.26 0.11 23.19
C CYS A 331 3.57 -1.19 23.61
N LEU A 332 2.73 -1.77 22.74
CA LEU A 332 2.03 -3.04 22.99
C LEU A 332 3.02 -4.20 23.16
N THR A 333 4.04 -4.26 22.32
CA THR A 333 5.07 -5.29 22.41
C THR A 333 5.89 -5.12 23.69
N LYS A 334 6.39 -3.91 23.96
CA LYS A 334 7.28 -3.66 25.11
C LYS A 334 6.59 -3.90 26.45
N VAL A 335 5.32 -3.48 26.56
CA VAL A 335 4.60 -3.52 27.85
C VAL A 335 3.84 -4.84 28.06
N TYR A 336 3.30 -5.41 26.98
CA TYR A 336 2.41 -6.58 27.08
C TYR A 336 2.90 -7.82 26.33
N GLY A 337 4.01 -7.74 25.57
CA GLY A 337 4.56 -8.88 24.84
C GLY A 337 3.78 -9.27 23.59
N PHE A 338 3.01 -8.34 23.00
CA PHE A 338 2.29 -8.63 21.75
C PHE A 338 3.22 -8.79 20.56
N SER A 339 2.87 -9.67 19.63
CA SER A 339 3.53 -9.84 18.33
C SER A 339 3.29 -8.66 17.42
N GLY A 340 4.06 -8.57 16.33
CA GLY A 340 3.89 -7.55 15.28
C GLY A 340 2.54 -7.64 14.59
N LEU A 341 2.01 -6.48 14.21
CA LEU A 341 0.77 -6.33 13.43
C LEU A 341 1.11 -6.06 11.97
N ASP A 342 0.21 -6.46 11.06
CA ASP A 342 0.24 -6.11 9.64
C ASP A 342 -1.06 -5.36 9.31
N ILE A 343 -0.94 -4.05 9.05
CA ILE A 343 -2.11 -3.18 8.89
C ILE A 343 -2.04 -2.47 7.54
N ASN A 344 -2.96 -2.84 6.64
CA ASN A 344 -3.12 -2.16 5.36
C ASN A 344 -3.89 -0.85 5.54
N THR A 345 -3.24 0.27 5.25
CA THR A 345 -3.83 1.61 5.32
C THR A 345 -4.21 2.18 3.93
N GLY A 346 -3.85 1.51 2.84
CA GLY A 346 -3.91 2.05 1.48
C GLY A 346 -5.08 1.54 0.63
N ALA A 347 -6.33 1.55 1.16
CA ALA A 347 -7.49 1.00 0.44
C ALA A 347 -8.58 2.03 0.10
N GLY A 348 -8.44 3.29 0.49
CA GLY A 348 -9.46 4.33 0.31
C GLY A 348 -9.23 5.17 -0.95
N PHE A 349 -10.25 5.30 -1.81
CA PHE A 349 -10.23 6.24 -2.93
C PHE A 349 -10.88 7.56 -2.56
N VAL A 350 -10.25 8.65 -2.98
CA VAL A 350 -10.78 10.00 -2.91
C VAL A 350 -10.89 10.59 -4.31
N ASN A 351 -12.04 11.12 -4.63
CA ASN A 351 -12.32 11.82 -5.86
C ASN A 351 -13.34 12.95 -5.58
N LYS A 352 -13.86 13.58 -6.63
CA LYS A 352 -14.79 14.72 -6.51
C LYS A 352 -16.08 14.38 -5.71
N THR A 353 -16.45 13.10 -5.59
CA THR A 353 -17.70 12.70 -4.92
C THR A 353 -17.61 12.68 -3.40
N ASN A 354 -16.39 12.55 -2.84
CA ASN A 354 -16.17 12.39 -1.40
C ASN A 354 -15.09 13.32 -0.82
N VAL A 355 -14.40 14.12 -1.64
CA VAL A 355 -13.33 15.01 -1.19
C VAL A 355 -13.79 16.03 -0.14
N ASP A 356 -15.05 16.45 -0.16
CA ASP A 356 -15.57 17.41 0.82
C ASP A 356 -15.59 16.87 2.25
N PHE A 357 -15.73 15.54 2.41
CA PHE A 357 -15.59 14.89 3.70
C PHE A 357 -14.13 14.89 4.20
N ILE A 358 -13.17 14.74 3.28
CA ILE A 358 -11.75 14.68 3.60
C ILE A 358 -11.14 16.07 3.81
N ALA A 359 -11.63 17.08 3.11
CA ALA A 359 -11.05 18.42 3.07
C ALA A 359 -10.75 19.05 4.45
N PRO A 360 -11.64 19.00 5.46
CA PRO A 360 -11.34 19.53 6.79
C PRO A 360 -10.17 18.79 7.46
N LEU A 361 -10.09 17.48 7.28
CA LEU A 361 -9.04 16.63 7.87
C LEU A 361 -7.69 16.85 7.18
N ALA A 362 -7.70 17.05 5.86
CA ALA A 362 -6.50 17.43 5.11
C ALA A 362 -5.95 18.79 5.53
N ALA A 363 -6.83 19.75 5.82
CA ALA A 363 -6.42 21.06 6.33
C ALA A 363 -5.72 21.00 7.70
N GLU A 364 -6.02 19.95 8.49
CA GLU A 364 -5.39 19.69 9.80
C GLU A 364 -4.18 18.72 9.69
N ASN A 365 -3.80 18.32 8.49
CA ASN A 365 -2.78 17.31 8.21
C ASN A 365 -3.03 15.98 8.98
N ILE A 366 -4.29 15.54 9.00
CA ILE A 366 -4.73 14.23 9.48
C ILE A 366 -4.95 13.27 8.30
N ARG A 367 -5.20 13.84 7.13
CA ARG A 367 -5.38 13.07 5.90
C ARG A 367 -4.59 13.67 4.77
#